data_959efdbb6da3c444f030f6b414817c9e
#
_entry.id   959efdbb6da3c444f030f6b414817c9e
#
_cell.length_a   1.000
_cell.length_b   1.000
_cell.length_c   1.000
_cell.angle_alpha   90.00
_cell.angle_beta   90.00
_cell.angle_gamma   90.00
#
_symmetry.space_group_name_H-M   'P 1'
#
loop_
_entity.id
_entity.type
_entity.pdbx_description
1 polymer ?
#
loop_
_entity_poly.entity_id
_entity_poly.type
_entity_poly.pdbx_seq_one_letter_code
_entity_poly.pdbx_strand_id
1 'polypeptide(L)'
;PAKVKATGASVVIFPGGAYWGLTFDFEGIQQATYFADHGIAAFVVKYRIPNDLWMIDKSIGPLQDAQQAMKFARQHASEWNLDPNRMGAIGFSAGGHLASSLATHFNKPQIENPANINLRPDFLVLVYPVISMDSKVTHLDSRKALLGEKPSNERINSFSNELHVNANTPPTLLLHAVDDKLVDVKNTLLFLEALKVAGVPVQAHLFAKGDHGFFLIPRDRWQNPIMEWLTSNGWLNLKKN
;
A
#
# COMPACT_ATOMS: atom_id res chain seq x y z
N PRO A 1 6.86 20.90 14.05
CA PRO A 1 5.87 20.50 15.05
C PRO A 1 4.51 20.37 14.37
N ALA A 2 3.79 19.26 14.60
CA ALA A 2 2.46 19.09 14.05
C ALA A 2 1.55 20.23 14.50
N LYS A 3 0.80 20.84 13.56
CA LYS A 3 -0.17 21.90 13.85
C LYS A 3 -1.38 21.40 14.65
N VAL A 4 -1.52 20.06 14.74
CA VAL A 4 -2.60 19.37 15.43
C VAL A 4 -2.04 18.34 16.40
N LYS A 5 -2.84 17.94 17.39
CA LYS A 5 -2.48 16.91 18.36
C LYS A 5 -2.22 15.56 17.66
N ALA A 6 -1.10 14.92 17.98
CA ALA A 6 -0.79 13.59 17.46
C ALA A 6 -1.87 12.56 17.85
N THR A 7 -2.31 11.76 16.89
CA THR A 7 -3.35 10.73 17.08
C THR A 7 -2.79 9.43 17.66
N GLY A 8 -1.47 9.22 17.53
CA GLY A 8 -0.79 7.95 17.78
C GLY A 8 -0.92 6.93 16.63
N ALA A 9 -1.73 7.22 15.62
CA ALA A 9 -1.78 6.40 14.40
C ALA A 9 -0.56 6.68 13.51
N SER A 10 -0.21 5.70 12.67
CA SER A 10 0.86 5.87 11.70
C SER A 10 0.56 5.15 10.38
N VAL A 11 1.24 5.60 9.33
CA VAL A 11 1.15 5.03 7.99
C VAL A 11 2.54 4.80 7.40
N VAL A 12 2.72 3.64 6.78
CA VAL A 12 3.88 3.31 5.96
C VAL A 12 3.49 3.53 4.50
N ILE A 13 4.18 4.44 3.81
CA ILE A 13 3.83 4.92 2.47
C ILE A 13 4.76 4.30 1.44
N PHE A 14 4.19 3.69 0.42
CA PHE A 14 4.89 3.07 -0.71
C PHE A 14 4.57 3.87 -1.99
N PRO A 15 5.47 4.75 -2.45
CA PRO A 15 5.30 5.47 -3.71
C PRO A 15 5.28 4.52 -4.91
N GLY A 16 4.60 4.92 -5.99
CA GLY A 16 4.65 4.24 -7.27
C GLY A 16 5.94 4.51 -8.05
N GLY A 17 5.90 4.26 -9.36
CA GLY A 17 7.03 4.41 -10.28
C GLY A 17 7.34 3.15 -11.06
N ALA A 18 6.32 2.28 -11.25
CA ALA A 18 6.36 1.08 -12.08
C ALA A 18 7.48 0.07 -11.72
N TYR A 19 8.04 0.13 -10.50
CA TYR A 19 9.24 -0.60 -10.09
C TYR A 19 10.51 -0.27 -10.91
N TRP A 20 10.47 0.78 -11.76
CA TRP A 20 11.62 1.35 -12.46
C TRP A 20 12.25 2.51 -11.69
N GLY A 21 11.48 3.14 -10.83
CA GLY A 21 11.85 4.26 -9.99
C GLY A 21 10.85 4.47 -8.86
N LEU A 22 10.91 5.64 -8.23
CA LEU A 22 9.98 6.04 -7.17
C LEU A 22 9.45 7.44 -7.45
N THR A 23 8.14 7.62 -7.49
CA THR A 23 7.45 8.92 -7.50
C THR A 23 7.52 9.54 -6.10
N PHE A 24 8.76 9.67 -5.59
CA PHE A 24 9.05 9.86 -4.17
C PHE A 24 8.54 11.21 -3.63
N ASP A 25 8.57 12.25 -4.46
CA ASP A 25 8.07 13.57 -4.04
C ASP A 25 6.55 13.60 -3.96
N PHE A 26 5.85 13.30 -5.06
CA PHE A 26 4.40 13.45 -5.15
C PHE A 26 3.62 12.41 -4.34
N GLU A 27 4.00 11.13 -4.43
CA GLU A 27 3.32 10.03 -3.76
C GLU A 27 3.95 9.66 -2.41
N GLY A 28 5.12 10.22 -2.10
CA GLY A 28 5.83 10.04 -0.84
C GLY A 28 5.76 11.26 0.05
N ILE A 29 6.64 12.25 -0.18
CA ILE A 29 6.85 13.40 0.72
C ILE A 29 5.58 14.23 0.87
N GLN A 30 4.88 14.54 -0.24
CA GLN A 30 3.67 15.36 -0.18
C GLN A 30 2.54 14.64 0.57
N GLN A 31 2.42 13.33 0.43
CA GLN A 31 1.44 12.56 1.19
C GLN A 31 1.83 12.44 2.67
N ALA A 32 3.10 12.22 2.96
CA ALA A 32 3.59 12.21 4.34
C ALA A 32 3.31 13.55 5.05
N THR A 33 3.53 14.66 4.36
CA THR A 33 3.20 16.00 4.87
C THR A 33 1.71 16.14 5.16
N TYR A 34 0.85 15.67 4.23
CA TYR A 34 -0.60 15.68 4.42
C TYR A 34 -1.01 14.89 5.68
N PHE A 35 -0.51 13.68 5.88
CA PHE A 35 -0.81 12.89 7.08
C PHE A 35 -0.26 13.52 8.35
N ALA A 36 0.95 14.07 8.31
CA ALA A 36 1.56 14.75 9.44
C ALA A 36 0.75 16.00 9.86
N ASP A 37 0.22 16.76 8.91
CA ASP A 37 -0.68 17.90 9.18
C ASP A 37 -2.01 17.49 9.84
N HIS A 38 -2.37 16.20 9.76
CA HIS A 38 -3.53 15.59 10.43
C HIS A 38 -3.16 14.80 11.69
N GLY A 39 -1.93 14.92 12.19
CA GLY A 39 -1.47 14.28 13.42
C GLY A 39 -1.18 12.78 13.29
N ILE A 40 -0.97 12.28 12.07
CA ILE A 40 -0.63 10.89 11.77
C ILE A 40 0.85 10.83 11.42
N ALA A 41 1.63 9.99 12.10
CA ALA A 41 3.03 9.76 11.74
C ALA A 41 3.12 9.04 10.39
N ALA A 42 4.04 9.47 9.52
CA ALA A 42 4.18 8.91 8.19
C ALA A 42 5.62 8.49 7.90
N PHE A 43 5.79 7.28 7.40
CA PHE A 43 7.08 6.68 7.04
C PHE A 43 7.10 6.42 5.53
N VAL A 44 7.84 7.23 4.78
CA VAL A 44 8.00 7.03 3.33
C VAL A 44 9.10 6.02 3.07
N VAL A 45 8.77 4.93 2.40
CA VAL A 45 9.75 3.86 2.14
C VAL A 45 10.42 4.08 0.79
N LYS A 46 11.73 4.30 0.82
CA LYS A 46 12.57 4.24 -0.37
C LYS A 46 12.97 2.78 -0.60
N TYR A 47 12.01 1.97 -1.06
CA TYR A 47 12.26 0.55 -1.29
C TYR A 47 13.18 0.30 -2.48
N ARG A 48 13.91 -0.81 -2.45
CA ARG A 48 14.84 -1.22 -3.52
C ARG A 48 14.08 -1.45 -4.81
N ILE A 49 14.60 -0.88 -5.89
CA ILE A 49 14.10 -1.12 -7.24
C ILE A 49 14.60 -2.50 -7.71
N PRO A 50 13.71 -3.38 -8.24
CA PRO A 50 14.10 -4.69 -8.72
C PRO A 50 15.23 -4.64 -9.74
N ASN A 51 16.29 -5.41 -9.53
CA ASN A 51 17.46 -5.39 -10.40
C ASN A 51 18.16 -6.75 -10.42
N ASP A 52 18.33 -7.33 -11.61
CA ASP A 52 18.94 -8.63 -11.79
C ASP A 52 20.47 -8.64 -11.59
N LEU A 53 21.13 -7.45 -11.58
CA LEU A 53 22.59 -7.38 -11.44
C LEU A 53 23.08 -7.57 -10.00
N TRP A 54 22.24 -7.20 -9.01
CA TRP A 54 22.64 -7.24 -7.59
C TRP A 54 21.59 -7.82 -6.64
N MET A 55 20.53 -8.39 -7.16
CA MET A 55 19.55 -9.13 -6.35
C MET A 55 19.52 -10.59 -6.80
N ILE A 56 19.59 -11.53 -5.85
CA ILE A 56 19.46 -12.96 -6.12
C ILE A 56 18.05 -13.27 -6.68
N ASP A 57 17.02 -12.69 -6.05
CA ASP A 57 15.66 -12.64 -6.57
C ASP A 57 15.12 -11.23 -6.44
N LYS A 58 15.09 -10.52 -7.57
CA LYS A 58 14.63 -9.14 -7.60
C LYS A 58 13.16 -8.96 -7.23
N SER A 59 12.34 -9.98 -7.37
CA SER A 59 10.90 -9.89 -7.15
C SER A 59 10.54 -9.78 -5.67
N ILE A 60 11.37 -10.33 -4.78
CA ILE A 60 11.11 -10.28 -3.33
C ILE A 60 11.74 -9.07 -2.65
N GLY A 61 12.73 -8.42 -3.28
CA GLY A 61 13.45 -7.30 -2.68
C GLY A 61 12.55 -6.18 -2.17
N PRO A 62 11.60 -5.66 -2.98
CA PRO A 62 10.63 -4.66 -2.50
C PRO A 62 9.80 -5.14 -1.31
N LEU A 63 9.32 -6.40 -1.31
CA LEU A 63 8.53 -6.95 -0.21
C LEU A 63 9.36 -7.08 1.08
N GLN A 64 10.63 -7.46 0.97
CA GLN A 64 11.55 -7.46 2.12
C GLN A 64 11.63 -6.07 2.76
N ASP A 65 11.78 -5.02 1.94
CA ASP A 65 11.87 -3.65 2.42
C ASP A 65 10.54 -3.18 3.05
N ALA A 66 9.40 -3.57 2.48
CA ALA A 66 8.09 -3.27 3.04
C ALA A 66 7.88 -3.95 4.39
N GLN A 67 8.23 -5.22 4.51
CA GLN A 67 8.18 -5.96 5.77
C GLN A 67 9.13 -5.38 6.82
N GLN A 68 10.35 -5.00 6.39
CA GLN A 68 11.33 -4.38 7.28
C GLN A 68 10.88 -3.01 7.77
N ALA A 69 10.25 -2.20 6.91
CA ALA A 69 9.70 -0.91 7.29
C ALA A 69 8.56 -1.04 8.34
N MET A 70 7.64 -1.99 8.13
CA MET A 70 6.57 -2.26 9.09
C MET A 70 7.13 -2.77 10.43
N LYS A 71 8.09 -3.70 10.38
CA LYS A 71 8.79 -4.21 11.55
C LYS A 71 9.48 -3.08 12.32
N PHE A 72 10.24 -2.24 11.63
CA PHE A 72 10.96 -1.12 12.21
C PHE A 72 10.01 -0.12 12.89
N ALA A 73 8.94 0.28 12.21
CA ALA A 73 7.95 1.19 12.78
C ALA A 73 7.31 0.63 14.07
N ARG A 74 6.98 -0.67 14.10
CA ARG A 74 6.42 -1.31 15.29
C ARG A 74 7.41 -1.42 16.44
N GLN A 75 8.68 -1.73 16.16
CA GLN A 75 9.73 -1.82 17.16
C GLN A 75 9.96 -0.49 17.89
N HIS A 76 9.85 0.63 17.16
CA HIS A 76 10.07 1.97 17.70
C HIS A 76 8.79 2.70 18.11
N ALA A 77 7.63 2.02 18.07
CA ALA A 77 6.34 2.64 18.33
C ALA A 77 6.29 3.34 19.69
N SER A 78 6.79 2.69 20.75
CA SER A 78 6.84 3.27 22.11
C SER A 78 7.72 4.51 22.18
N GLU A 79 8.89 4.48 21.55
CA GLU A 79 9.83 5.61 21.49
C GLU A 79 9.21 6.85 20.85
N TRP A 80 8.40 6.62 19.80
CA TRP A 80 7.76 7.70 19.02
C TRP A 80 6.33 8.04 19.47
N ASN A 81 5.87 7.46 20.58
CA ASN A 81 4.50 7.62 21.09
C ASN A 81 3.42 7.21 20.08
N LEU A 82 3.68 6.15 19.32
CA LEU A 82 2.75 5.55 18.37
C LEU A 82 2.02 4.36 18.99
N ASP A 83 0.81 4.09 18.52
CA ASP A 83 0.07 2.89 18.86
C ASP A 83 0.46 1.76 17.87
N PRO A 84 1.11 0.68 18.32
CA PRO A 84 1.51 -0.40 17.45
C PRO A 84 0.34 -1.17 16.81
N ASN A 85 -0.88 -0.93 17.25
CA ASN A 85 -2.11 -1.53 16.71
C ASN A 85 -2.90 -0.57 15.81
N ARG A 86 -2.29 0.56 15.42
CA ARG A 86 -2.87 1.57 14.52
C ARG A 86 -1.85 2.02 13.48
N MET A 87 -1.17 1.04 12.86
CA MET A 87 -0.18 1.24 11.80
C MET A 87 -0.69 0.70 10.47
N GLY A 88 -1.04 1.58 9.56
CA GLY A 88 -1.50 1.23 8.22
C GLY A 88 -0.41 1.20 7.17
N ALA A 89 -0.76 0.66 6.01
CA ALA A 89 0.02 0.77 4.79
C ALA A 89 -0.76 1.57 3.74
N ILE A 90 -0.07 2.45 3.03
CA ILE A 90 -0.64 3.19 1.89
C ILE A 90 0.25 2.98 0.69
N GLY A 91 -0.33 2.60 -0.45
CA GLY A 91 0.42 2.39 -1.68
C GLY A 91 -0.23 3.02 -2.90
N PHE A 92 0.61 3.56 -3.77
CA PHE A 92 0.23 4.24 -5.01
C PHE A 92 0.73 3.46 -6.21
N SER A 93 -0.09 3.22 -7.23
CA SER A 93 0.35 2.58 -8.48
C SER A 93 1.09 1.25 -8.24
N ALA A 94 2.34 1.11 -8.68
CA ALA A 94 3.21 -0.03 -8.34
C ALA A 94 3.49 -0.16 -6.83
N GLY A 95 3.53 0.96 -6.09
CA GLY A 95 3.58 0.96 -4.63
C GLY A 95 2.29 0.42 -4.00
N GLY A 96 1.16 0.53 -4.71
CA GLY A 96 -0.10 -0.15 -4.36
C GLY A 96 0.02 -1.67 -4.45
N HIS A 97 0.72 -2.17 -5.48
CA HIS A 97 1.07 -3.59 -5.55
C HIS A 97 1.94 -4.01 -4.36
N LEU A 98 2.95 -3.22 -4.00
CA LEU A 98 3.82 -3.51 -2.87
C LEU A 98 3.06 -3.49 -1.53
N ALA A 99 2.20 -2.50 -1.31
CA ALA A 99 1.37 -2.40 -0.11
C ALA A 99 0.38 -3.57 0.01
N SER A 100 -0.25 -3.96 -1.11
CA SER A 100 -1.14 -5.14 -1.14
C SER A 100 -0.36 -6.45 -0.98
N SER A 101 0.87 -6.55 -1.50
CA SER A 101 1.76 -7.70 -1.25
C SER A 101 2.10 -7.82 0.24
N LEU A 102 2.45 -6.72 0.91
CA LEU A 102 2.64 -6.72 2.36
C LEU A 102 1.38 -7.18 3.09
N ALA A 103 0.20 -6.71 2.68
CA ALA A 103 -1.09 -6.99 3.32
C ALA A 103 -1.60 -8.43 3.09
N THR A 104 -1.14 -9.12 2.06
CA THR A 104 -1.54 -10.50 1.73
C THR A 104 -0.48 -11.55 2.09
N HIS A 105 0.79 -11.15 2.24
CA HIS A 105 1.92 -12.04 2.52
C HIS A 105 2.60 -11.75 3.87
N PHE A 106 1.97 -11.01 4.77
CA PHE A 106 2.54 -10.67 6.08
C PHE A 106 2.91 -11.89 6.94
N ASN A 107 2.22 -13.01 6.77
CA ASN A 107 2.44 -14.27 7.48
C ASN A 107 3.53 -15.16 6.87
N LYS A 108 4.16 -14.70 5.79
CA LYS A 108 5.31 -15.35 5.12
C LYS A 108 6.50 -14.39 5.12
N PRO A 109 7.20 -14.22 6.25
CA PRO A 109 8.33 -13.28 6.33
C PRO A 109 9.40 -13.61 5.28
N GLN A 110 9.79 -12.60 4.51
CA GLN A 110 10.93 -12.64 3.60
C GLN A 110 12.19 -12.03 4.23
N ILE A 111 12.09 -11.69 5.52
CA ILE A 111 13.13 -11.09 6.35
C ILE A 111 13.30 -11.90 7.64
N GLU A 112 14.44 -11.76 8.29
CA GLU A 112 14.61 -12.27 9.64
C GLU A 112 13.66 -11.55 10.62
N ASN A 113 12.87 -12.33 11.35
CA ASN A 113 11.93 -11.81 12.33
C ASN A 113 11.86 -12.72 13.59
N PRO A 114 13.00 -12.93 14.28
CA PRO A 114 13.07 -13.85 15.42
C PRO A 114 12.18 -13.45 16.59
N ALA A 115 11.90 -12.15 16.73
CA ALA A 115 11.00 -11.64 17.75
C ALA A 115 9.50 -11.74 17.39
N ASN A 116 9.16 -12.33 16.23
CA ASN A 116 7.81 -12.48 15.72
C ASN A 116 7.00 -11.15 15.74
N ILE A 117 7.65 -10.04 15.39
CA ILE A 117 6.97 -8.75 15.24
C ILE A 117 5.88 -8.89 14.16
N ASN A 118 4.70 -8.40 14.48
CA ASN A 118 3.59 -8.44 13.53
C ASN A 118 3.91 -7.58 12.29
N LEU A 119 3.95 -8.20 11.10
CA LEU A 119 4.23 -7.52 9.82
C LEU A 119 2.95 -7.09 9.11
N ARG A 120 1.77 -7.50 9.62
CA ARG A 120 0.47 -7.16 9.02
C ARG A 120 0.14 -5.70 9.28
N PRO A 121 -0.18 -4.89 8.25
CA PRO A 121 -0.76 -3.58 8.47
C PRO A 121 -2.12 -3.70 9.21
N ASP A 122 -2.45 -2.73 10.05
CA ASP A 122 -3.76 -2.75 10.73
C ASP A 122 -4.89 -2.29 9.80
N PHE A 123 -4.55 -1.46 8.81
CA PHE A 123 -5.42 -1.05 7.71
C PHE A 123 -4.62 -0.84 6.42
N LEU A 124 -5.31 -0.86 5.29
CA LEU A 124 -4.70 -0.72 3.96
C LEU A 124 -5.43 0.36 3.15
N VAL A 125 -4.67 1.27 2.53
CA VAL A 125 -5.20 2.24 1.56
C VAL A 125 -4.46 2.06 0.24
N LEU A 126 -5.21 1.85 -0.83
CA LEU A 126 -4.64 1.65 -2.17
C LEU A 126 -5.19 2.69 -3.13
N VAL A 127 -4.30 3.41 -3.77
CA VAL A 127 -4.61 4.52 -4.67
C VAL A 127 -4.14 4.17 -6.08
N TYR A 128 -5.06 4.03 -7.00
CA TYR A 128 -4.87 3.54 -8.39
C TYR A 128 -3.86 2.37 -8.48
N PRO A 129 -4.06 1.30 -7.67
CA PRO A 129 -3.04 0.28 -7.47
C PRO A 129 -2.88 -0.64 -8.67
N VAL A 130 -1.66 -1.07 -8.95
CA VAL A 130 -1.43 -2.36 -9.62
C VAL A 130 -1.74 -3.45 -8.60
N ILE A 131 -2.41 -4.52 -9.00
CA ILE A 131 -2.81 -5.64 -8.13
C ILE A 131 -2.46 -6.99 -8.78
N SER A 132 -3.02 -7.22 -9.96
CA SER A 132 -2.83 -8.46 -10.71
C SER A 132 -1.54 -8.43 -11.53
N MET A 133 -0.91 -9.58 -11.67
CA MET A 133 0.19 -9.81 -12.62
C MET A 133 -0.27 -10.54 -13.89
N ASP A 134 -1.58 -10.82 -14.05
CA ASP A 134 -2.13 -11.36 -15.31
C ASP A 134 -1.97 -10.30 -16.42
N SER A 135 -1.42 -10.72 -17.57
CA SER A 135 -1.15 -9.84 -18.71
C SER A 135 -2.37 -9.14 -19.29
N LYS A 136 -3.58 -9.63 -19.00
CA LYS A 136 -4.84 -9.02 -19.43
C LYS A 136 -5.30 -7.84 -18.57
N VAL A 137 -4.69 -7.66 -17.40
CA VAL A 137 -5.12 -6.67 -16.40
C VAL A 137 -3.96 -5.82 -15.90
N THR A 138 -2.78 -6.42 -15.76
CA THR A 138 -1.61 -5.80 -15.14
C THR A 138 -1.13 -4.55 -15.88
N HIS A 139 -0.45 -3.67 -15.16
CA HIS A 139 0.46 -2.71 -15.78
C HIS A 139 1.74 -3.44 -16.22
N LEU A 140 1.91 -3.61 -17.54
CA LEU A 140 2.94 -4.48 -18.10
C LEU A 140 4.36 -4.09 -17.69
N ASP A 141 4.66 -2.80 -17.61
CA ASP A 141 6.00 -2.35 -17.22
C ASP A 141 6.30 -2.67 -15.76
N SER A 142 5.34 -2.53 -14.85
CA SER A 142 5.49 -2.95 -13.45
C SER A 142 5.74 -4.46 -13.35
N ARG A 143 5.01 -5.27 -14.12
CA ARG A 143 5.21 -6.72 -14.15
C ARG A 143 6.59 -7.09 -14.69
N LYS A 144 7.04 -6.49 -15.78
CA LYS A 144 8.37 -6.74 -16.37
C LYS A 144 9.49 -6.34 -15.41
N ALA A 145 9.39 -5.18 -14.80
CA ALA A 145 10.36 -4.73 -13.83
C ALA A 145 10.49 -5.72 -12.67
N LEU A 146 9.37 -6.14 -12.09
CA LEU A 146 9.35 -7.01 -10.91
C LEU A 146 9.67 -8.46 -11.25
N LEU A 147 9.03 -9.03 -12.28
CA LEU A 147 9.05 -10.46 -12.58
C LEU A 147 9.91 -10.86 -13.79
N GLY A 148 10.36 -9.87 -14.58
CA GLY A 148 11.06 -10.13 -15.85
C GLY A 148 10.12 -10.24 -17.05
N GLU A 149 10.69 -10.42 -18.25
CA GLU A 149 9.95 -10.42 -19.52
C GLU A 149 9.01 -11.62 -19.68
N LYS A 150 9.42 -12.79 -19.20
CA LYS A 150 8.68 -14.05 -19.39
C LYS A 150 8.55 -14.80 -18.04
N PRO A 151 7.82 -14.28 -17.08
CA PRO A 151 7.62 -14.96 -15.80
C PRO A 151 6.78 -16.23 -16.01
N SER A 152 7.05 -17.28 -15.21
CA SER A 152 6.21 -18.47 -15.18
C SER A 152 4.81 -18.16 -14.64
N ASN A 153 3.83 -19.00 -14.96
CA ASN A 153 2.48 -18.85 -14.41
C ASN A 153 2.46 -18.92 -12.88
N GLU A 154 3.33 -19.71 -12.28
CA GLU A 154 3.50 -19.78 -10.83
C GLU A 154 3.91 -18.43 -10.25
N ARG A 155 4.89 -17.76 -10.85
CA ARG A 155 5.31 -16.41 -10.42
C ARG A 155 4.22 -15.38 -10.64
N ILE A 156 3.52 -15.44 -11.78
CA ILE A 156 2.37 -14.56 -12.04
C ILE A 156 1.34 -14.71 -10.93
N ASN A 157 0.95 -15.94 -10.61
CA ASN A 157 -0.04 -16.21 -9.58
C ASN A 157 0.46 -15.80 -8.18
N SER A 158 1.74 -16.06 -7.86
CA SER A 158 2.31 -15.71 -6.55
C SER A 158 2.35 -14.21 -6.28
N PHE A 159 2.39 -13.39 -7.34
CA PHE A 159 2.43 -11.93 -7.24
C PHE A 159 1.13 -11.25 -7.67
N SER A 160 0.08 -12.01 -8.00
CA SER A 160 -1.27 -11.51 -8.21
C SER A 160 -2.00 -11.45 -6.87
N ASN A 161 -1.99 -10.27 -6.23
CA ASN A 161 -2.38 -10.13 -4.83
C ASN A 161 -3.85 -10.45 -4.56
N GLU A 162 -4.73 -10.30 -5.55
CA GLU A 162 -6.14 -10.70 -5.47
C GLU A 162 -6.32 -12.20 -5.17
N LEU A 163 -5.35 -13.04 -5.58
CA LEU A 163 -5.38 -14.49 -5.35
C LEU A 163 -4.95 -14.89 -3.93
N HIS A 164 -4.40 -13.95 -3.16
CA HIS A 164 -3.86 -14.20 -1.82
C HIS A 164 -4.65 -13.53 -0.70
N VAL A 165 -5.76 -12.86 -1.05
CA VAL A 165 -6.68 -12.28 -0.07
C VAL A 165 -7.31 -13.40 0.76
N ASN A 166 -7.39 -13.19 2.07
CA ASN A 166 -8.02 -14.09 3.01
C ASN A 166 -8.65 -13.29 4.17
N ALA A 167 -9.35 -13.96 5.08
CA ALA A 167 -10.05 -13.31 6.20
C ALA A 167 -9.13 -12.49 7.13
N ASN A 168 -7.81 -12.71 7.10
CA ASN A 168 -6.85 -11.94 7.88
C ASN A 168 -6.25 -10.75 7.11
N THR A 169 -6.61 -10.55 5.83
CA THR A 169 -6.22 -9.35 5.08
C THR A 169 -6.82 -8.12 5.79
N PRO A 170 -6.08 -7.01 5.95
CA PRO A 170 -6.58 -5.85 6.69
C PRO A 170 -7.79 -5.19 6.04
N PRO A 171 -8.67 -4.49 6.82
CA PRO A 171 -9.67 -3.60 6.28
C PRO A 171 -9.05 -2.64 5.26
N THR A 172 -9.71 -2.47 4.12
CA THR A 172 -9.10 -1.82 2.96
C THR A 172 -9.96 -0.70 2.39
N LEU A 173 -9.32 0.43 2.07
CA LEU A 173 -9.88 1.50 1.27
C LEU A 173 -9.21 1.52 -0.11
N LEU A 174 -10.03 1.58 -1.17
CA LEU A 174 -9.59 1.61 -2.57
C LEU A 174 -10.01 2.92 -3.23
N LEU A 175 -9.10 3.56 -3.95
CA LEU A 175 -9.39 4.76 -4.75
C LEU A 175 -8.86 4.56 -6.17
N HIS A 176 -9.69 4.81 -7.21
CA HIS A 176 -9.26 4.68 -8.60
C HIS A 176 -10.10 5.57 -9.54
N ALA A 177 -9.51 6.02 -10.64
CA ALA A 177 -10.26 6.63 -11.74
C ALA A 177 -10.65 5.56 -12.77
N VAL A 178 -11.92 5.57 -13.20
CA VAL A 178 -12.42 4.59 -14.19
C VAL A 178 -11.78 4.78 -15.56
N ASP A 179 -11.36 6.00 -15.86
CA ASP A 179 -10.70 6.37 -17.12
C ASP A 179 -9.16 6.29 -17.08
N ASP A 180 -8.59 5.67 -16.03
CA ASP A 180 -7.15 5.44 -15.93
C ASP A 180 -6.64 4.60 -17.12
N LYS A 181 -5.74 5.20 -17.91
CA LYS A 181 -5.20 4.59 -19.15
C LYS A 181 -3.90 3.84 -18.91
N LEU A 182 -3.29 3.99 -17.73
CA LEU A 182 -2.02 3.36 -17.40
C LEU A 182 -2.22 2.08 -16.60
N VAL A 183 -3.05 2.15 -15.55
CA VAL A 183 -3.41 1.01 -14.71
C VAL A 183 -4.91 0.80 -14.78
N ASP A 184 -5.34 -0.24 -15.48
CA ASP A 184 -6.77 -0.53 -15.65
C ASP A 184 -7.46 -0.67 -14.29
N VAL A 185 -8.59 0.01 -14.13
CA VAL A 185 -9.44 -0.04 -12.92
C VAL A 185 -9.83 -1.46 -12.49
N LYS A 186 -9.76 -2.42 -13.40
CA LYS A 186 -9.94 -3.85 -13.12
C LYS A 186 -9.03 -4.37 -12.01
N ASN A 187 -7.83 -3.81 -11.85
CA ASN A 187 -6.96 -4.14 -10.72
C ASN A 187 -7.69 -3.90 -9.39
N THR A 188 -8.28 -2.72 -9.23
CA THR A 188 -9.09 -2.38 -8.04
C THR A 188 -10.32 -3.26 -7.90
N LEU A 189 -11.04 -3.51 -9.00
CA LEU A 189 -12.26 -4.33 -8.97
C LEU A 189 -11.99 -5.79 -8.59
N LEU A 190 -10.91 -6.39 -9.07
CA LEU A 190 -10.50 -7.74 -8.70
C LEU A 190 -10.15 -7.84 -7.20
N PHE A 191 -9.43 -6.85 -6.69
CA PHE A 191 -9.06 -6.85 -5.27
C PHE A 191 -10.28 -6.63 -4.36
N LEU A 192 -11.17 -5.72 -4.76
CA LEU A 192 -12.44 -5.47 -4.07
C LEU A 192 -13.30 -6.74 -3.99
N GLU A 193 -13.43 -7.47 -5.10
CA GLU A 193 -14.21 -8.71 -5.13
C GLU A 193 -13.56 -9.79 -4.25
N ALA A 194 -12.24 -9.93 -4.29
CA ALA A 194 -11.52 -10.87 -3.44
C ALA A 194 -11.70 -10.55 -1.94
N LEU A 195 -11.60 -9.26 -1.56
CA LEU A 195 -11.84 -8.82 -0.18
C LEU A 195 -13.27 -9.11 0.27
N LYS A 196 -14.25 -8.81 -0.58
CA LYS A 196 -15.67 -9.10 -0.32
C LYS A 196 -15.91 -10.59 -0.12
N VAL A 197 -15.37 -11.45 -0.99
CA VAL A 197 -15.50 -12.91 -0.88
C VAL A 197 -14.86 -13.43 0.41
N ALA A 198 -13.72 -12.86 0.82
CA ALA A 198 -13.03 -13.21 2.07
C ALA A 198 -13.69 -12.63 3.33
N GLY A 199 -14.77 -11.83 3.22
CA GLY A 199 -15.43 -11.19 4.34
C GLY A 199 -14.63 -10.05 4.98
N VAL A 200 -13.65 -9.49 4.27
CA VAL A 200 -12.82 -8.38 4.75
C VAL A 200 -13.58 -7.05 4.53
N PRO A 201 -13.68 -6.16 5.54
CA PRO A 201 -14.27 -4.84 5.35
C PRO A 201 -13.54 -4.06 4.25
N VAL A 202 -14.29 -3.59 3.25
CA VAL A 202 -13.74 -2.84 2.13
C VAL A 202 -14.64 -1.68 1.76
N GLN A 203 -14.04 -0.54 1.43
CA GLN A 203 -14.70 0.62 0.84
C GLN A 203 -13.96 1.01 -0.43
N ALA A 204 -14.68 1.47 -1.46
CA ALA A 204 -14.09 1.93 -2.71
C ALA A 204 -14.67 3.27 -3.14
N HIS A 205 -13.80 4.16 -3.63
CA HIS A 205 -14.15 5.40 -4.30
C HIS A 205 -13.67 5.34 -5.75
N LEU A 206 -14.62 5.24 -6.68
CA LEU A 206 -14.35 5.23 -8.11
C LEU A 206 -14.73 6.58 -8.72
N PHE A 207 -13.76 7.25 -9.30
CA PHE A 207 -13.96 8.53 -9.99
C PHE A 207 -14.17 8.28 -11.48
N ALA A 208 -15.23 8.83 -12.06
CA ALA A 208 -15.51 8.65 -13.50
C ALA A 208 -14.39 9.21 -14.39
N LYS A 209 -13.73 10.27 -13.93
CA LYS A 209 -12.62 10.96 -14.61
C LYS A 209 -11.50 11.25 -13.62
N GLY A 210 -10.24 11.15 -14.07
CA GLY A 210 -9.08 11.44 -13.22
C GLY A 210 -7.76 11.00 -13.84
N ASP A 211 -7.81 10.01 -14.73
CA ASP A 211 -6.64 9.33 -15.28
C ASP A 211 -5.68 8.83 -14.19
N HIS A 212 -4.51 8.32 -14.54
CA HIS A 212 -3.51 7.85 -13.58
C HIS A 212 -2.90 9.02 -12.82
N GLY A 213 -2.67 8.85 -11.50
CA GLY A 213 -2.07 9.89 -10.64
C GLY A 213 -3.04 10.95 -10.15
N PHE A 214 -4.32 10.91 -10.55
CA PHE A 214 -5.37 11.86 -10.12
C PHE A 214 -5.04 13.33 -10.45
N PHE A 215 -4.22 13.59 -11.47
CA PHE A 215 -3.83 14.96 -11.84
C PHE A 215 -5.02 15.87 -12.20
N LEU A 216 -6.15 15.27 -12.61
CA LEU A 216 -7.38 15.99 -12.96
C LEU A 216 -8.39 16.07 -11.81
N ILE A 217 -8.09 15.48 -10.65
CA ILE A 217 -8.95 15.49 -9.46
C ILE A 217 -8.33 16.43 -8.41
N PRO A 218 -9.06 17.42 -7.91
CA PRO A 218 -8.63 18.22 -6.77
C PRO A 218 -8.22 17.32 -5.60
N ARG A 219 -7.11 17.64 -4.93
CA ARG A 219 -6.52 16.79 -3.89
C ARG A 219 -7.49 16.46 -2.75
N ASP A 220 -8.24 17.44 -2.30
CA ASP A 220 -9.24 17.29 -1.25
C ASP A 220 -10.32 16.25 -1.61
N ARG A 221 -10.68 16.13 -2.89
CA ARG A 221 -11.69 15.17 -3.34
C ARG A 221 -11.28 13.70 -3.21
N TRP A 222 -9.98 13.40 -3.18
CA TRP A 222 -9.52 12.03 -3.00
C TRP A 222 -8.77 11.82 -1.66
N GLN A 223 -8.20 12.86 -1.06
CA GLN A 223 -7.54 12.77 0.24
C GLN A 223 -8.55 12.80 1.41
N ASN A 224 -9.60 13.64 1.34
CA ASN A 224 -10.62 13.68 2.39
C ASN A 224 -11.32 12.33 2.61
N PRO A 225 -11.75 11.59 1.59
CA PRO A 225 -12.27 10.23 1.78
C PRO A 225 -11.34 9.29 2.57
N ILE A 226 -10.02 9.43 2.45
CA ILE A 226 -9.07 8.65 3.26
C ILE A 226 -9.20 9.04 4.73
N MET A 227 -9.19 10.34 5.05
CA MET A 227 -9.32 10.83 6.42
C MET A 227 -10.68 10.49 7.05
N GLU A 228 -11.76 10.60 6.28
CA GLU A 228 -13.11 10.23 6.70
C GLU A 228 -13.18 8.73 7.02
N TRP A 229 -12.60 7.89 6.16
CA TRP A 229 -12.58 6.45 6.37
C TRP A 229 -11.72 6.07 7.59
N LEU A 230 -10.55 6.67 7.77
CA LEU A 230 -9.70 6.45 8.93
C LEU A 230 -10.41 6.85 10.24
N THR A 231 -11.12 7.97 10.20
CA THR A 231 -11.87 8.49 11.36
C THR A 231 -13.06 7.58 11.70
N SER A 232 -13.89 7.25 10.72
CA SER A 232 -15.11 6.44 10.90
C SER A 232 -14.83 5.01 11.35
N ASN A 233 -13.66 4.47 10.99
CA ASN A 233 -13.20 3.16 11.43
C ASN A 233 -12.38 3.20 12.75
N GLY A 234 -12.30 4.34 13.41
CA GLY A 234 -11.67 4.48 14.74
C GLY A 234 -10.15 4.51 14.76
N TRP A 235 -9.49 4.56 13.58
CA TRP A 235 -8.03 4.59 13.51
C TRP A 235 -7.42 5.88 14.07
N LEU A 236 -8.17 7.00 14.02
CA LEU A 236 -7.71 8.33 14.45
C LEU A 236 -8.22 8.75 15.84
N ASN A 237 -9.00 7.91 16.52
CA ASN A 237 -9.52 8.25 17.82
C ASN A 237 -8.38 8.44 18.82
N LEU A 238 -8.31 9.63 19.43
CA LEU A 238 -7.43 9.87 20.57
C LEU A 238 -7.81 8.90 21.68
N LYS A 239 -6.83 8.19 22.28
CA LYS A 239 -7.09 7.48 23.54
C LYS A 239 -7.70 8.50 24.51
N LYS A 240 -8.91 8.24 25.03
CA LYS A 240 -9.41 8.95 26.21
C LYS A 240 -8.46 8.56 27.34
N ASN A 241 -7.68 9.54 27.81
CA ASN A 241 -6.90 9.40 29.05
C ASN A 241 -7.82 9.17 30.21
#